data_bb0ed085333b28f3b7320fc6fad577fe
#
_entry.id   bb0ed085333b28f3b7320fc6fad577fe
#
_cell.length_a   1.000
_cell.length_b   1.000
_cell.length_c   1.000
_cell.angle_alpha   90.00
_cell.angle_beta   90.00
_cell.angle_gamma   90.00
#
_symmetry.space_group_name_H-M   'P 1'
#
loop_
_entity.id
_entity.type
_entity.pdbx_description
1 polymer ?
#
loop_
_entity_poly.entity_id
_entity_poly.type
_entity_poly.pdbx_seq_one_letter_code
_entity_poly.pdbx_strand_id
1 'polypeptide(L)'
;MEPAKDLIDDASRQWRAFVAMFAAIFVGGLVLVYAFIVLMDPYGINPYALPIQRAIVSISQRYMYPQLIRSHHFDSFVVGTSTSRLLDPRILNQTFHARFVNLGMDSMTAWEQSTVMDYFVRKVGAPKVLLVGLDGVWCDPDAGRHRITFRGFPSWLYEDTVARAFAYLLNDGTLEIAGRLVGYQLGLYPERIRNDGFEVFVPPDDTYDPERARHNIGRRPAPVDRREAPPPQISFPALSWLDAALAKMPHSIKILTYMPVHVAAQPAPGTSQEQAEIECKRQIAAIAPNRHAVVIDWRIASPITENDANYWDSLHYRLPLAQRIARETADAVLNGSPAQDGAYQIVVRAAGDAP
;
A
#
# COMPACT_ATOMS: atom_id res chain seq x y z
N MET A 1 20.14 50.60 -52.10
CA MET A 1 20.17 50.20 -50.67
C MET A 1 18.78 49.79 -50.14
N GLU A 2 17.69 50.07 -50.86
CA GLU A 2 16.29 49.68 -50.57
C GLU A 2 15.99 48.20 -50.72
N PRO A 3 16.44 47.44 -51.75
CA PRO A 3 16.01 46.05 -51.92
C PRO A 3 16.52 45.06 -50.86
N ALA A 4 17.58 45.39 -50.15
CA ALA A 4 18.10 44.51 -49.07
C ALA A 4 17.28 44.65 -47.80
N LYS A 5 16.66 45.80 -47.55
CA LYS A 5 15.81 46.04 -46.39
C LYS A 5 14.46 45.32 -46.52
N ASP A 6 13.89 45.34 -47.73
CA ASP A 6 12.63 44.65 -48.05
C ASP A 6 12.77 43.12 -47.92
N LEU A 7 13.93 42.56 -48.31
CA LEU A 7 14.23 41.13 -48.15
C LEU A 7 14.38 40.73 -46.65
N ILE A 8 14.99 41.59 -45.85
CA ILE A 8 15.13 41.32 -44.41
C ILE A 8 13.79 41.42 -43.69
N ASP A 9 12.94 42.41 -44.08
CA ASP A 9 11.62 42.61 -43.50
C ASP A 9 10.67 41.45 -43.90
N ASP A 10 10.75 40.93 -45.11
CA ASP A 10 9.97 39.78 -45.56
C ASP A 10 10.42 38.47 -44.86
N ALA A 11 11.73 38.22 -44.75
CA ALA A 11 12.27 37.09 -44.03
C ALA A 11 11.88 37.13 -42.55
N SER A 12 11.89 38.29 -41.90
CA SER A 12 11.48 38.46 -40.51
C SER A 12 9.97 38.23 -40.32
N ARG A 13 9.13 38.57 -41.28
CA ARG A 13 7.70 38.31 -41.28
C ARG A 13 7.40 36.81 -41.42
N GLN A 14 8.07 36.14 -42.36
CA GLN A 14 7.95 34.70 -42.56
C GLN A 14 8.39 33.93 -41.34
N TRP A 15 9.50 34.34 -40.70
CA TRP A 15 9.97 33.74 -39.46
C TRP A 15 8.98 33.90 -38.28
N ARG A 16 8.41 35.08 -38.11
CA ARG A 16 7.36 35.33 -37.10
C ARG A 16 6.13 34.47 -37.33
N ALA A 17 5.69 34.35 -38.59
CA ALA A 17 4.56 33.49 -38.95
C ALA A 17 4.85 32.03 -38.67
N PHE A 18 6.05 31.56 -38.98
CA PHE A 18 6.49 30.18 -38.66
C PHE A 18 6.48 29.94 -37.14
N VAL A 19 7.08 30.82 -36.35
CA VAL A 19 7.13 30.70 -34.87
C VAL A 19 5.73 30.71 -34.27
N ALA A 20 4.85 31.59 -34.76
CA ALA A 20 3.46 31.68 -34.30
C ALA A 20 2.68 30.39 -34.63
N MET A 21 2.84 29.86 -35.84
CA MET A 21 2.20 28.61 -36.26
C MET A 21 2.74 27.43 -35.45
N PHE A 22 4.05 27.34 -35.27
CA PHE A 22 4.68 26.30 -34.43
C PHE A 22 4.15 26.35 -32.99
N ALA A 23 4.13 27.55 -32.39
CA ALA A 23 3.61 27.73 -31.03
C ALA A 23 2.13 27.34 -30.92
N ALA A 24 1.31 27.73 -31.94
CA ALA A 24 -0.11 27.36 -31.96
C ALA A 24 -0.33 25.86 -32.05
N ILE A 25 0.42 25.14 -32.91
CA ILE A 25 0.35 23.67 -33.03
C ILE A 25 0.82 23.01 -31.75
N PHE A 26 1.94 23.46 -31.16
CA PHE A 26 2.48 22.92 -29.93
C PHE A 26 1.51 23.09 -28.75
N VAL A 27 0.99 24.31 -28.56
CA VAL A 27 0.02 24.60 -27.50
C VAL A 27 -1.29 23.84 -27.72
N GLY A 28 -1.78 23.80 -28.98
CA GLY A 28 -2.96 23.04 -29.35
C GLY A 28 -2.79 21.55 -29.06
N GLY A 29 -1.62 20.98 -29.37
CA GLY A 29 -1.29 19.58 -29.04
C GLY A 29 -1.28 19.33 -27.54
N LEU A 30 -0.67 20.21 -26.74
CA LEU A 30 -0.68 20.09 -25.27
C LEU A 30 -2.10 20.17 -24.70
N VAL A 31 -2.93 21.06 -25.20
CA VAL A 31 -4.34 21.20 -24.78
C VAL A 31 -5.12 19.92 -25.09
N LEU A 32 -4.92 19.34 -26.27
CA LEU A 32 -5.59 18.08 -26.65
C LEU A 32 -5.14 16.91 -25.75
N VAL A 33 -3.84 16.78 -25.47
CA VAL A 33 -3.31 15.76 -24.57
C VAL A 33 -3.87 15.95 -23.15
N TYR A 34 -3.87 17.18 -22.66
CA TYR A 34 -4.42 17.46 -21.33
C TYR A 34 -5.92 17.18 -21.26
N ALA A 35 -6.69 17.60 -22.25
CA ALA A 35 -8.12 17.30 -22.34
C ALA A 35 -8.39 15.80 -22.39
N PHE A 36 -7.61 15.04 -23.14
CA PHE A 36 -7.67 13.57 -23.16
C PHE A 36 -7.46 12.98 -21.78
N ILE A 37 -6.40 13.38 -21.05
CA ILE A 37 -6.11 12.91 -19.70
C ILE A 37 -7.27 13.23 -18.74
N VAL A 38 -7.78 14.47 -18.79
CA VAL A 38 -8.87 14.94 -17.92
C VAL A 38 -10.17 14.17 -18.21
N LEU A 39 -10.49 13.89 -19.47
CA LEU A 39 -11.69 13.14 -19.85
C LEU A 39 -11.59 11.66 -19.49
N MET A 40 -10.43 11.04 -19.66
CA MET A 40 -10.18 9.65 -19.27
C MET A 40 -10.13 9.48 -17.75
N ASP A 41 -9.65 10.51 -17.04
CA ASP A 41 -9.56 10.54 -15.57
C ASP A 41 -8.97 9.25 -14.96
N PRO A 42 -7.72 8.96 -15.23
CA PRO A 42 -7.11 7.68 -14.82
C PRO A 42 -7.03 7.47 -13.31
N TYR A 43 -7.27 8.52 -12.53
CA TYR A 43 -7.21 8.48 -11.07
C TYR A 43 -8.57 8.67 -10.39
N GLY A 44 -9.66 8.85 -11.13
CA GLY A 44 -11.01 9.03 -10.57
C GLY A 44 -11.15 10.33 -9.75
N ILE A 45 -10.57 11.42 -10.22
CA ILE A 45 -10.62 12.73 -9.54
C ILE A 45 -11.63 13.71 -10.17
N ASN A 46 -12.04 13.46 -11.41
CA ASN A 46 -12.91 14.35 -12.16
C ASN A 46 -14.36 13.85 -12.19
N PRO A 47 -15.31 14.54 -11.56
CA PRO A 47 -16.73 14.12 -11.58
C PRO A 47 -17.37 14.25 -12.96
N TYR A 48 -16.77 14.98 -13.91
CA TYR A 48 -17.25 15.17 -15.27
C TYR A 48 -16.51 14.31 -16.31
N ALA A 49 -15.72 13.35 -15.86
CA ALA A 49 -15.00 12.43 -16.74
C ALA A 49 -15.95 11.50 -17.50
N LEU A 50 -15.41 10.83 -18.53
CA LEU A 50 -16.18 9.82 -19.26
C LEU A 50 -16.68 8.72 -18.31
N PRO A 51 -17.93 8.26 -18.46
CA PRO A 51 -18.52 7.21 -17.64
C PRO A 51 -18.03 5.82 -18.04
N ILE A 52 -16.72 5.59 -17.95
CA ILE A 52 -16.06 4.34 -18.31
C ILE A 52 -15.65 3.58 -17.06
N GLN A 53 -15.46 2.26 -17.20
CA GLN A 53 -14.90 1.45 -16.13
C GLN A 53 -13.43 1.80 -15.94
N ARG A 54 -13.07 2.28 -14.75
CA ARG A 54 -11.69 2.62 -14.38
C ARG A 54 -11.02 1.42 -13.73
N ALA A 55 -10.63 0.44 -14.55
CA ALA A 55 -9.82 -0.68 -14.09
C ALA A 55 -8.44 -0.21 -13.62
N ILE A 56 -7.85 -0.95 -12.69
CA ILE A 56 -6.49 -0.68 -12.24
C ILE A 56 -5.50 -1.24 -13.27
N VAL A 57 -5.11 -0.40 -14.22
CA VAL A 57 -4.25 -0.77 -15.35
C VAL A 57 -2.75 -0.54 -15.10
N SER A 58 -2.39 -0.12 -13.90
CA SER A 58 -1.00 0.09 -13.47
C SER A 58 -0.71 -0.62 -12.16
N ILE A 59 0.50 -1.14 -12.00
CA ILE A 59 0.99 -1.74 -10.75
C ILE A 59 1.44 -0.70 -9.71
N SER A 60 1.36 0.59 -10.04
CA SER A 60 1.72 1.66 -9.11
C SER A 60 0.60 1.91 -8.10
N GLN A 61 0.58 1.12 -7.02
CA GLN A 61 -0.46 1.16 -5.98
C GLN A 61 -0.66 2.57 -5.43
N ARG A 62 0.43 3.32 -5.19
CA ARG A 62 0.39 4.68 -4.63
C ARG A 62 -0.45 5.65 -5.45
N TYR A 63 -0.44 5.48 -6.77
CA TYR A 63 -1.23 6.30 -7.70
C TYR A 63 -2.63 5.75 -7.91
N MET A 64 -2.81 4.42 -7.87
CA MET A 64 -4.07 3.79 -8.25
C MET A 64 -5.05 3.61 -7.08
N TYR A 65 -4.59 3.45 -5.85
CA TYR A 65 -5.48 3.13 -4.71
C TYR A 65 -6.37 4.28 -4.24
N PRO A 66 -6.01 5.58 -4.38
CA PRO A 66 -6.94 6.65 -4.05
C PRO A 66 -8.28 6.58 -4.78
N GLN A 67 -8.34 6.09 -6.03
CA GLN A 67 -9.60 5.93 -6.77
C GLN A 67 -10.50 4.85 -6.13
N LEU A 68 -9.91 3.77 -5.55
CA LEU A 68 -10.68 2.74 -4.86
C LEU A 68 -11.38 3.31 -3.62
N ILE A 69 -10.68 4.15 -2.87
CA ILE A 69 -11.24 4.84 -1.70
C ILE A 69 -12.36 5.78 -2.14
N ARG A 70 -12.15 6.59 -3.21
CA ARG A 70 -13.15 7.53 -3.74
C ARG A 70 -14.36 6.85 -4.37
N SER A 71 -14.26 5.58 -4.72
CA SER A 71 -15.41 4.84 -5.28
C SER A 71 -16.55 4.64 -4.29
N HIS A 72 -16.31 4.76 -2.99
CA HIS A 72 -17.26 4.50 -1.90
C HIS A 72 -17.88 3.09 -1.91
N HIS A 73 -17.28 2.14 -2.64
CA HIS A 73 -17.78 0.76 -2.70
C HIS A 73 -17.39 -0.06 -1.48
N PHE A 74 -16.40 0.38 -0.72
CA PHE A 74 -15.80 -0.35 0.39
C PHE A 74 -16.12 0.32 1.73
N ASP A 75 -16.35 -0.48 2.76
CA ASP A 75 -16.58 -0.06 4.14
C ASP A 75 -15.50 -0.57 5.10
N SER A 76 -14.54 -1.33 4.59
CA SER A 76 -13.46 -1.95 5.37
C SER A 76 -12.19 -2.03 4.54
N PHE A 77 -11.03 -2.06 5.19
CA PHE A 77 -9.78 -2.13 4.43
C PHE A 77 -8.64 -2.82 5.16
N VAL A 78 -7.72 -3.35 4.36
CA VAL A 78 -6.39 -3.83 4.77
C VAL A 78 -5.38 -2.75 4.43
N VAL A 79 -4.44 -2.47 5.32
CA VAL A 79 -3.27 -1.63 5.05
C VAL A 79 -2.02 -2.32 5.58
N GLY A 80 -0.89 -2.13 4.92
CA GLY A 80 0.39 -2.74 5.27
C GLY A 80 1.35 -2.75 4.09
N THR A 81 2.46 -3.45 4.23
CA THR A 81 3.46 -3.58 3.16
C THR A 81 3.16 -4.76 2.23
N SER A 82 4.16 -5.22 1.47
CA SER A 82 4.03 -6.39 0.58
C SER A 82 3.54 -7.64 1.31
N THR A 83 3.85 -7.79 2.59
CA THR A 83 3.39 -8.93 3.40
C THR A 83 1.87 -9.00 3.56
N SER A 84 1.16 -7.87 3.44
CA SER A 84 -0.30 -7.81 3.55
C SER A 84 -1.04 -7.87 2.21
N ARG A 85 -0.33 -7.69 1.09
CA ARG A 85 -0.95 -7.60 -0.25
C ARG A 85 -1.63 -8.89 -0.70
N LEU A 86 -1.18 -10.05 -0.21
CA LEU A 86 -1.75 -11.36 -0.52
C LEU A 86 -3.01 -11.70 0.29
N LEU A 87 -3.43 -10.85 1.23
CA LEU A 87 -4.69 -11.04 1.95
C LEU A 87 -5.86 -10.74 1.01
N ASP A 88 -6.59 -11.77 0.59
CA ASP A 88 -7.71 -11.62 -0.34
C ASP A 88 -8.93 -10.99 0.35
N PRO A 89 -9.39 -9.79 -0.07
CA PRO A 89 -10.60 -9.16 0.43
C PRO A 89 -11.84 -10.05 0.40
N ARG A 90 -11.95 -10.95 -0.56
CA ARG A 90 -13.12 -11.86 -0.67
C ARG A 90 -13.23 -12.81 0.51
N ILE A 91 -12.09 -13.28 1.05
CA ILE A 91 -12.08 -14.14 2.24
C ILE A 91 -12.54 -13.33 3.46
N LEU A 92 -11.98 -12.12 3.64
CA LEU A 92 -12.36 -11.24 4.74
C LEU A 92 -13.81 -10.78 4.65
N ASN A 93 -14.33 -10.51 3.44
CA ASN A 93 -15.72 -10.15 3.21
C ASN A 93 -16.70 -11.22 3.71
N GLN A 94 -16.40 -12.49 3.44
CA GLN A 94 -17.25 -13.61 3.86
C GLN A 94 -17.31 -13.71 5.39
N THR A 95 -16.17 -13.55 6.06
CA THR A 95 -16.09 -13.75 7.51
C THR A 95 -16.62 -12.56 8.30
N PHE A 96 -16.28 -11.32 7.89
CA PHE A 96 -16.72 -10.11 8.60
C PHE A 96 -18.05 -9.53 8.09
N HIS A 97 -18.65 -10.12 7.05
CA HIS A 97 -19.83 -9.56 6.36
C HIS A 97 -19.63 -8.08 6.00
N ALA A 98 -18.50 -7.77 5.39
CA ALA A 98 -18.02 -6.43 5.07
C ALA A 98 -17.62 -6.32 3.60
N ARG A 99 -17.25 -5.13 3.15
CA ARG A 99 -16.74 -4.87 1.81
C ARG A 99 -15.31 -4.34 1.92
N PHE A 100 -14.38 -5.28 1.97
CA PHE A 100 -12.96 -4.94 2.09
C PHE A 100 -12.34 -4.50 0.77
N VAL A 101 -11.40 -3.57 0.88
CA VAL A 101 -10.38 -3.27 -0.12
C VAL A 101 -9.00 -3.52 0.47
N ASN A 102 -8.09 -4.09 -0.30
CA ASN A 102 -6.70 -4.23 0.10
C ASN A 102 -5.90 -3.01 -0.41
N LEU A 103 -5.47 -2.16 0.51
CA LEU A 103 -4.67 -0.96 0.27
C LEU A 103 -3.20 -1.14 0.65
N GLY A 104 -2.75 -2.38 0.84
CA GLY A 104 -1.35 -2.70 1.07
C GLY A 104 -0.49 -2.36 -0.15
N MET A 105 0.68 -1.74 0.07
CA MET A 105 1.57 -1.31 -1.00
C MET A 105 2.97 -1.87 -0.79
N ASP A 106 3.66 -2.11 -1.88
CA ASP A 106 5.05 -2.54 -1.85
C ASP A 106 5.92 -1.54 -1.09
N SER A 107 6.67 -2.03 -0.09
CA SER A 107 7.57 -1.23 0.77
C SER A 107 6.90 0.02 1.38
N MET A 108 5.63 -0.07 1.73
CA MET A 108 4.87 1.05 2.27
C MET A 108 5.40 1.48 3.64
N THR A 109 5.73 2.74 3.81
CA THR A 109 6.21 3.26 5.10
C THR A 109 5.06 3.44 6.11
N ALA A 110 5.38 3.57 7.39
CA ALA A 110 4.40 3.84 8.42
C ALA A 110 3.66 5.17 8.19
N TRP A 111 4.35 6.19 7.68
CA TRP A 111 3.75 7.47 7.33
C TRP A 111 2.76 7.34 6.16
N GLU A 112 3.12 6.60 5.11
CA GLU A 112 2.23 6.32 3.98
C GLU A 112 0.98 5.55 4.45
N GLN A 113 1.14 4.53 5.31
CA GLN A 113 0.02 3.78 5.89
C GLN A 113 -0.91 4.69 6.69
N SER A 114 -0.35 5.55 7.55
CA SER A 114 -1.12 6.53 8.32
C SER A 114 -1.88 7.50 7.40
N THR A 115 -1.25 7.94 6.32
CA THR A 115 -1.87 8.84 5.33
C THR A 115 -3.03 8.16 4.61
N VAL A 116 -2.89 6.89 4.23
CA VAL A 116 -3.97 6.12 3.60
C VAL A 116 -5.13 5.88 4.56
N MET A 117 -4.85 5.50 5.82
CA MET A 117 -5.88 5.37 6.86
C MET A 117 -6.66 6.68 7.06
N ASP A 118 -5.94 7.79 7.17
CA ASP A 118 -6.55 9.11 7.32
C ASP A 118 -7.40 9.50 6.10
N TYR A 119 -6.91 9.23 4.91
CA TYR A 119 -7.62 9.50 3.67
C TYR A 119 -8.91 8.67 3.55
N PHE A 120 -8.86 7.37 3.93
CA PHE A 120 -10.05 6.53 3.97
C PHE A 120 -11.11 7.10 4.90
N VAL A 121 -10.71 7.45 6.13
CA VAL A 121 -11.65 8.03 7.12
C VAL A 121 -12.25 9.35 6.63
N ARG A 122 -11.47 10.21 5.99
CA ARG A 122 -11.95 11.49 5.46
C ARG A 122 -12.92 11.32 4.28
N LYS A 123 -12.72 10.30 3.44
CA LYS A 123 -13.54 10.10 2.22
C LYS A 123 -14.74 9.19 2.44
N VAL A 124 -14.58 8.13 3.23
CA VAL A 124 -15.59 7.09 3.42
C VAL A 124 -16.25 7.17 4.80
N GLY A 125 -15.50 7.65 5.79
CA GLY A 125 -15.88 7.58 7.20
C GLY A 125 -15.12 6.48 7.94
N ALA A 126 -15.46 6.27 9.22
CA ALA A 126 -14.88 5.20 10.01
C ALA A 126 -15.22 3.83 9.38
N PRO A 127 -14.22 2.97 9.13
CA PRO A 127 -14.45 1.67 8.53
C PRO A 127 -15.21 0.76 9.49
N LYS A 128 -15.91 -0.25 8.95
CA LYS A 128 -16.48 -1.34 9.75
C LYS A 128 -15.36 -2.18 10.37
N VAL A 129 -14.37 -2.55 9.55
CA VAL A 129 -13.19 -3.30 9.98
C VAL A 129 -11.93 -2.68 9.37
N LEU A 130 -10.91 -2.50 10.20
CA LEU A 130 -9.55 -2.14 9.80
C LEU A 130 -8.61 -3.29 10.13
N LEU A 131 -7.84 -3.76 9.16
CA LEU A 131 -6.72 -4.68 9.36
C LEU A 131 -5.41 -3.98 9.00
N VAL A 132 -4.54 -3.81 9.99
CA VAL A 132 -3.18 -3.27 9.80
C VAL A 132 -2.18 -4.42 9.86
N GLY A 133 -1.53 -4.69 8.73
CA GLY A 133 -0.38 -5.60 8.69
C GLY A 133 0.86 -4.91 9.24
N LEU A 134 1.20 -5.26 10.45
CA LEU A 134 2.36 -4.72 11.14
C LEU A 134 3.65 -5.38 10.65
N ASP A 135 4.66 -4.56 10.41
CA ASP A 135 6.02 -4.99 10.12
C ASP A 135 7.04 -3.95 10.63
N GLY A 136 8.32 -4.13 10.28
CA GLY A 136 9.42 -3.33 10.80
C GLY A 136 9.30 -1.82 10.59
N VAL A 137 8.47 -1.34 9.64
CA VAL A 137 8.32 0.10 9.38
C VAL A 137 7.63 0.84 10.54
N TRP A 138 6.80 0.14 11.32
CA TRP A 138 6.20 0.70 12.53
C TRP A 138 7.18 0.76 13.70
N CYS A 139 8.22 -0.08 13.65
CA CYS A 139 9.28 -0.19 14.66
C CYS A 139 10.57 0.52 14.22
N ASP A 140 10.49 1.46 13.28
CA ASP A 140 11.62 2.24 12.83
C ASP A 140 11.85 3.44 13.77
N PRO A 141 13.00 3.53 14.47
CA PRO A 141 13.32 4.67 15.32
C PRO A 141 13.44 5.97 14.53
N ASP A 142 13.79 5.89 13.25
CA ASP A 142 13.95 7.04 12.35
C ASP A 142 12.76 7.25 11.40
N ALA A 143 11.59 6.71 11.72
CA ALA A 143 10.39 6.78 10.88
C ALA A 143 10.07 8.21 10.41
N GLY A 144 10.40 9.24 11.19
CA GLY A 144 10.23 10.64 10.83
C GLY A 144 11.06 11.07 9.62
N ARG A 145 12.20 10.43 9.38
CA ARG A 145 13.07 10.63 8.22
C ARG A 145 12.70 9.71 7.06
N HIS A 146 12.12 8.54 7.35
CA HIS A 146 11.73 7.52 6.37
C HIS A 146 10.25 7.61 5.99
N ARG A 147 9.74 8.83 5.73
CA ARG A 147 8.32 9.03 5.42
C ARG A 147 7.91 8.47 4.07
N ILE A 148 8.75 8.58 3.06
CA ILE A 148 8.51 8.10 1.70
C ILE A 148 9.67 7.25 1.24
N THR A 149 9.39 6.34 0.31
CA THR A 149 10.41 5.51 -0.32
C THR A 149 10.94 6.19 -1.61
N PHE A 150 11.91 5.53 -2.27
CA PHE A 150 12.38 5.93 -3.61
C PHE A 150 11.29 5.90 -4.69
N ARG A 151 10.13 5.24 -4.43
CA ARG A 151 9.02 5.14 -5.37
C ARG A 151 8.18 6.41 -5.47
N GLY A 152 8.41 7.39 -4.61
CA GLY A 152 7.62 8.61 -4.52
C GLY A 152 6.19 8.36 -4.02
N PHE A 153 5.60 9.34 -3.41
CA PHE A 153 4.21 9.29 -2.93
C PHE A 153 3.44 10.51 -3.45
N PRO A 154 2.38 10.31 -4.25
CA PRO A 154 1.61 11.41 -4.84
C PRO A 154 0.65 12.00 -3.80
N SER A 155 1.16 12.78 -2.85
CA SER A 155 0.36 13.37 -1.76
C SER A 155 -0.87 14.12 -2.27
N TRP A 156 -0.78 14.74 -3.45
CA TRP A 156 -1.87 15.44 -4.10
C TRP A 156 -3.08 14.55 -4.46
N LEU A 157 -2.91 13.23 -4.59
CA LEU A 157 -4.02 12.28 -4.77
C LEU A 157 -4.73 11.93 -3.46
N TYR A 158 -4.10 12.19 -2.33
CA TYR A 158 -4.60 11.92 -0.97
C TYR A 158 -5.08 13.19 -0.25
N GLU A 159 -5.16 14.31 -0.96
CA GLU A 159 -5.70 15.58 -0.47
C GLU A 159 -7.21 15.70 -0.80
N ASP A 160 -7.89 16.61 -0.10
CA ASP A 160 -9.32 16.87 -0.33
C ASP A 160 -9.55 17.85 -1.49
N THR A 161 -8.55 18.66 -1.80
CA THR A 161 -8.63 19.71 -2.82
C THR A 161 -8.31 19.16 -4.21
N VAL A 162 -9.34 18.75 -4.93
CA VAL A 162 -9.24 18.20 -6.29
C VAL A 162 -8.59 19.21 -7.28
N ALA A 163 -8.83 20.52 -7.11
CA ALA A 163 -8.28 21.53 -7.99
C ALA A 163 -6.74 21.47 -8.11
N ARG A 164 -6.04 21.15 -7.00
CA ARG A 164 -4.59 20.99 -6.99
C ARG A 164 -4.14 19.78 -7.79
N ALA A 165 -4.92 18.71 -7.78
CA ALA A 165 -4.61 17.48 -8.51
C ALA A 165 -4.54 17.72 -10.03
N PHE A 166 -5.39 18.57 -10.58
CA PHE A 166 -5.38 18.89 -12.01
C PHE A 166 -4.05 19.48 -12.48
N ALA A 167 -3.34 20.24 -11.64
CA ALA A 167 -2.04 20.81 -11.98
C ALA A 167 -0.95 19.73 -12.18
N TYR A 168 -1.13 18.54 -11.62
CA TYR A 168 -0.17 17.45 -11.68
C TYR A 168 -0.50 16.40 -12.75
N LEU A 169 -1.61 16.52 -13.47
CA LEU A 169 -2.04 15.50 -14.45
C LEU A 169 -1.19 15.48 -15.72
N LEU A 170 -0.60 16.60 -16.12
CA LEU A 170 0.18 16.67 -17.36
C LEU A 170 1.60 16.13 -17.12
N ASN A 171 1.73 14.82 -17.16
CA ASN A 171 3.00 14.10 -17.12
C ASN A 171 2.91 12.80 -17.94
N ASP A 172 4.06 12.24 -18.27
CA ASP A 172 4.19 11.01 -19.07
C ASP A 172 3.50 9.80 -18.42
N GLY A 173 3.68 9.59 -17.12
CA GLY A 173 3.06 8.49 -16.40
C GLY A 173 1.54 8.55 -16.39
N THR A 174 0.96 9.74 -16.23
CA THR A 174 -0.50 9.93 -16.30
C THR A 174 -1.03 9.68 -17.71
N LEU A 175 -0.33 10.17 -18.74
CA LEU A 175 -0.67 9.93 -20.14
C LEU A 175 -0.61 8.43 -20.48
N GLU A 176 0.43 7.73 -20.01
CA GLU A 176 0.58 6.29 -20.16
C GLU A 176 -0.61 5.53 -19.54
N ILE A 177 -0.99 5.86 -18.29
CA ILE A 177 -2.11 5.22 -17.60
C ILE A 177 -3.43 5.51 -18.34
N ALA A 178 -3.64 6.75 -18.80
CA ALA A 178 -4.81 7.09 -19.60
C ALA A 178 -4.88 6.29 -20.91
N GLY A 179 -3.73 6.13 -21.60
CA GLY A 179 -3.63 5.29 -22.80
C GLY A 179 -3.90 3.79 -22.52
N ARG A 180 -3.39 3.27 -21.42
CA ARG A 180 -3.67 1.88 -20.97
C ARG A 180 -5.15 1.69 -20.64
N LEU A 181 -5.80 2.70 -20.09
CA LEU A 181 -7.23 2.66 -19.79
C LEU A 181 -8.07 2.59 -21.09
N VAL A 182 -7.67 3.33 -22.15
CA VAL A 182 -8.27 3.14 -23.49
C VAL A 182 -8.05 1.72 -23.99
N GLY A 183 -6.81 1.23 -23.87
CA GLY A 183 -6.50 -0.16 -24.25
C GLY A 183 -7.37 -1.18 -23.51
N TYR A 184 -7.65 -0.97 -22.21
CA TYR A 184 -8.55 -1.80 -21.43
C TYR A 184 -9.99 -1.76 -21.96
N GLN A 185 -10.52 -0.55 -22.27
CA GLN A 185 -11.88 -0.42 -22.85
C GLN A 185 -12.02 -1.14 -24.20
N LEU A 186 -10.92 -1.23 -24.95
CA LEU A 186 -10.87 -1.93 -26.24
C LEU A 186 -10.55 -3.43 -26.12
N GLY A 187 -10.35 -3.94 -24.91
CA GLY A 187 -9.94 -5.33 -24.69
C GLY A 187 -8.48 -5.64 -25.09
N LEU A 188 -7.66 -4.61 -25.31
CA LEU A 188 -6.26 -4.73 -25.73
C LEU A 188 -5.26 -4.72 -24.55
N TYR A 189 -5.69 -4.27 -23.37
CA TYR A 189 -4.85 -4.19 -22.19
C TYR A 189 -5.56 -4.79 -20.97
N PRO A 190 -4.91 -5.65 -20.18
CA PRO A 190 -5.54 -6.29 -19.03
C PRO A 190 -5.59 -5.38 -17.80
N GLU A 191 -6.53 -5.64 -16.91
CA GLU A 191 -6.45 -5.20 -15.51
C GLU A 191 -5.19 -5.77 -14.86
N ARG A 192 -4.48 -4.96 -14.08
CA ARG A 192 -3.23 -5.36 -13.42
C ARG A 192 -3.42 -5.71 -11.95
N ILE A 193 -4.32 -5.02 -11.29
CA ILE A 193 -4.71 -5.23 -9.90
C ILE A 193 -6.23 -5.30 -9.89
N ARG A 194 -6.80 -6.27 -9.21
CA ARG A 194 -8.25 -6.43 -9.09
C ARG A 194 -8.89 -5.17 -8.46
N ASN A 195 -10.12 -4.85 -8.83
CA ASN A 195 -10.80 -3.61 -8.40
C ASN A 195 -11.07 -3.51 -6.89
N ASP A 196 -10.73 -4.52 -6.09
CA ASP A 196 -10.70 -4.49 -4.63
C ASP A 196 -9.26 -4.40 -4.06
N GLY A 197 -8.29 -4.05 -4.90
CA GLY A 197 -6.89 -3.88 -4.52
C GLY A 197 -6.09 -5.18 -4.38
N PHE A 198 -6.72 -6.35 -4.58
CA PHE A 198 -6.01 -7.63 -4.48
C PHE A 198 -5.10 -7.88 -5.69
N GLU A 199 -3.87 -8.25 -5.40
CA GLU A 199 -2.87 -8.59 -6.41
C GLU A 199 -2.05 -9.79 -5.96
N VAL A 200 -1.96 -10.81 -6.80
CA VAL A 200 -1.01 -11.91 -6.62
C VAL A 200 0.29 -11.50 -7.31
N PHE A 201 1.20 -10.93 -6.56
CA PHE A 201 2.50 -10.44 -7.06
C PHE A 201 3.62 -11.46 -6.93
N VAL A 202 3.38 -12.55 -6.21
CA VAL A 202 4.29 -13.71 -6.13
C VAL A 202 4.10 -14.64 -7.33
N PRO A 203 5.08 -15.49 -7.67
CA PRO A 203 4.91 -16.45 -8.75
C PRO A 203 3.71 -17.38 -8.54
N PRO A 204 3.16 -17.97 -9.62
CA PRO A 204 2.12 -18.98 -9.50
C PRO A 204 2.58 -20.19 -8.67
N ASP A 205 1.69 -20.70 -7.82
CA ASP A 205 2.03 -21.70 -6.81
C ASP A 205 2.45 -23.06 -7.42
N ASP A 206 1.98 -23.37 -8.63
CA ASP A 206 2.37 -24.53 -9.42
C ASP A 206 3.81 -24.44 -9.98
N THR A 207 4.41 -23.25 -9.95
CA THR A 207 5.82 -23.04 -10.35
C THR A 207 6.79 -23.08 -9.17
N TYR A 208 6.31 -23.51 -7.98
CA TYR A 208 7.13 -23.54 -6.78
C TYR A 208 8.29 -24.53 -6.89
N ASP A 209 9.49 -24.02 -6.68
CA ASP A 209 10.72 -24.80 -6.64
C ASP A 209 11.34 -24.72 -5.23
N PRO A 210 11.37 -25.83 -4.47
CA PRO A 210 11.89 -25.83 -3.10
C PRO A 210 13.38 -25.47 -2.98
N GLU A 211 14.20 -25.83 -3.97
CA GLU A 211 15.64 -25.52 -3.94
C GLU A 211 15.87 -24.05 -4.18
N ARG A 212 15.15 -23.48 -5.14
CA ARG A 212 15.17 -22.04 -5.42
C ARG A 212 14.66 -21.23 -4.25
N ALA A 213 13.57 -21.65 -3.62
CA ALA A 213 13.01 -20.99 -2.44
C ALA A 213 14.01 -21.00 -1.27
N ARG A 214 14.61 -22.16 -0.95
CA ARG A 214 15.66 -22.28 0.08
C ARG A 214 16.85 -21.39 -0.21
N HIS A 215 17.31 -21.30 -1.47
CA HIS A 215 18.37 -20.41 -1.87
C HIS A 215 18.00 -18.94 -1.67
N ASN A 216 16.77 -18.54 -1.99
CA ASN A 216 16.29 -17.16 -1.81
C ASN A 216 16.08 -16.81 -0.32
N ILE A 217 15.65 -17.75 0.51
CA ILE A 217 15.54 -17.59 1.97
C ILE A 217 16.93 -17.33 2.55
N GLY A 218 17.94 -18.11 2.18
CA GLY A 218 19.30 -17.99 2.67
C GLY A 218 20.09 -16.78 2.16
N ARG A 219 19.59 -16.06 1.17
CA ARG A 219 20.27 -14.87 0.59
C ARG A 219 20.26 -13.63 1.46
N ARG A 220 19.37 -13.53 2.42
CA ARG A 220 19.35 -12.37 3.31
C ARG A 220 20.54 -12.48 4.27
N PRO A 221 21.42 -11.45 4.35
CA PRO A 221 22.50 -11.46 5.34
C PRO A 221 21.91 -11.66 6.72
N ALA A 222 22.53 -12.52 7.52
CA ALA A 222 22.19 -12.58 8.93
C ALA A 222 22.28 -11.16 9.54
N PRO A 223 21.36 -10.78 10.43
CA PRO A 223 21.46 -9.50 11.11
C PRO A 223 22.85 -9.36 11.72
N VAL A 224 23.57 -8.30 11.33
CA VAL A 224 24.88 -8.03 11.93
C VAL A 224 24.61 -7.58 13.34
N ASP A 225 24.94 -8.42 14.31
CA ASP A 225 24.91 -8.06 15.72
C ASP A 225 25.99 -7.00 15.98
N ARG A 226 25.58 -5.75 15.93
CA ARG A 226 26.34 -4.68 16.57
C ARG A 226 25.92 -4.70 18.03
N ARG A 227 26.71 -5.36 18.87
CA ARG A 227 26.53 -5.46 20.32
C ARG A 227 26.68 -4.09 20.99
N GLU A 228 25.97 -3.11 20.53
CA GLU A 228 25.72 -1.89 21.28
C GLU A 228 24.50 -2.16 22.15
N ALA A 229 24.66 -2.02 23.47
CA ALA A 229 23.51 -2.10 24.37
C ALA A 229 22.41 -1.18 23.82
N PRO A 230 21.16 -1.67 23.66
CA PRO A 230 20.09 -0.82 23.18
C PRO A 230 19.99 0.40 24.09
N PRO A 231 19.70 1.59 23.55
CA PRO A 231 19.47 2.74 24.39
C PRO A 231 18.40 2.43 25.42
N PRO A 232 18.49 2.94 26.64
CA PRO A 232 17.62 2.58 27.77
C PRO A 232 16.12 2.82 27.53
N GLN A 233 15.78 3.58 26.50
CA GLN A 233 14.42 3.72 25.97
C GLN A 233 14.47 3.88 24.45
N ILE A 234 14.01 2.85 23.73
CA ILE A 234 13.84 2.94 22.29
C ILE A 234 12.48 3.63 22.02
N SER A 235 12.53 4.76 21.33
CA SER A 235 11.32 5.45 20.87
C SER A 235 11.01 5.06 19.42
N PHE A 236 9.74 4.77 19.15
CA PHE A 236 9.23 4.48 17.83
C PHE A 236 8.23 5.55 17.41
N PRO A 237 8.67 6.62 16.72
CA PRO A 237 7.80 7.77 16.40
C PRO A 237 6.53 7.41 15.63
N ALA A 238 6.61 6.35 14.80
CA ALA A 238 5.47 5.86 14.02
C ALA A 238 4.29 5.38 14.89
N LEU A 239 4.55 4.94 16.13
CA LEU A 239 3.47 4.46 17.01
C LEU A 239 2.52 5.58 17.43
N SER A 240 3.00 6.83 17.48
CA SER A 240 2.12 7.98 17.70
C SER A 240 1.17 8.21 16.52
N TRP A 241 1.62 7.95 15.29
CA TRP A 241 0.77 8.03 14.10
C TRP A 241 -0.28 6.90 14.08
N LEU A 242 0.14 5.69 14.47
CA LEU A 242 -0.78 4.56 14.60
C LEU A 242 -1.87 4.86 15.62
N ASP A 243 -1.48 5.30 16.82
CA ASP A 243 -2.41 5.64 17.90
C ASP A 243 -3.41 6.73 17.48
N ALA A 244 -2.92 7.79 16.85
CA ALA A 244 -3.75 8.88 16.33
C ALA A 244 -4.70 8.43 15.21
N ALA A 245 -4.28 7.53 14.34
CA ALA A 245 -5.14 6.96 13.30
C ALA A 245 -6.24 6.08 13.90
N LEU A 246 -5.90 5.18 14.82
CA LEU A 246 -6.87 4.29 15.48
C LEU A 246 -7.90 5.08 16.32
N ALA A 247 -7.51 6.21 16.91
CA ALA A 247 -8.39 7.08 17.67
C ALA A 247 -9.55 7.66 16.84
N LYS A 248 -9.35 7.83 15.52
CA LYS A 248 -10.38 8.34 14.59
C LYS A 248 -11.48 7.32 14.26
N MET A 249 -11.33 6.08 14.72
CA MET A 249 -12.21 4.95 14.38
C MET A 249 -12.74 4.24 15.63
N PRO A 250 -13.46 4.96 16.55
CA PRO A 250 -13.79 4.42 17.86
C PRO A 250 -14.68 3.17 17.82
N HIS A 251 -15.55 3.05 16.81
CA HIS A 251 -16.54 1.96 16.69
C HIS A 251 -16.12 0.86 15.69
N SER A 252 -14.94 0.97 15.09
CA SER A 252 -14.45 -0.03 14.15
C SER A 252 -13.86 -1.24 14.85
N ILE A 253 -13.99 -2.42 14.27
CA ILE A 253 -13.16 -3.57 14.61
C ILE A 253 -11.75 -3.26 14.10
N LYS A 254 -10.77 -3.21 15.00
CA LYS A 254 -9.38 -2.89 14.67
C LYS A 254 -8.49 -4.10 14.93
N ILE A 255 -7.84 -4.57 13.90
CA ILE A 255 -6.97 -5.75 13.90
C ILE A 255 -5.54 -5.28 13.58
N LEU A 256 -4.66 -5.44 14.52
CA LEU A 256 -3.23 -5.19 14.38
C LEU A 256 -2.54 -6.56 14.30
N THR A 257 -2.05 -6.92 13.13
CA THR A 257 -1.47 -8.25 12.94
C THR A 257 -0.04 -8.19 12.45
N TYR A 258 0.89 -8.76 13.21
CA TYR A 258 2.25 -8.96 12.74
C TYR A 258 2.26 -10.05 11.68
N MET A 259 2.54 -9.63 10.43
CA MET A 259 2.56 -10.54 9.31
C MET A 259 3.75 -11.51 9.41
N PRO A 260 3.57 -12.80 9.09
CA PRO A 260 4.66 -13.76 9.19
C PRO A 260 5.74 -13.47 8.15
N VAL A 261 6.98 -13.65 8.58
CA VAL A 261 8.16 -13.75 7.72
C VAL A 261 8.92 -15.00 8.13
N HIS A 262 9.70 -15.58 7.22
CA HIS A 262 10.52 -16.73 7.55
C HIS A 262 11.46 -16.42 8.72
N VAL A 263 11.76 -17.38 9.60
CA VAL A 263 12.67 -17.16 10.74
C VAL A 263 14.03 -16.59 10.35
N ALA A 264 14.52 -16.90 9.15
CA ALA A 264 15.75 -16.33 8.61
C ALA A 264 15.68 -14.79 8.39
N ALA A 265 14.50 -14.20 8.37
CA ALA A 265 14.28 -12.74 8.25
C ALA A 265 13.92 -12.09 9.59
N GLN A 266 13.69 -12.89 10.64
CA GLN A 266 13.45 -12.39 11.99
C GLN A 266 14.79 -12.03 12.65
N PRO A 267 14.82 -11.12 13.62
CA PRO A 267 16.03 -10.85 14.40
C PRO A 267 16.54 -12.13 15.08
N ALA A 268 17.87 -12.31 15.08
CA ALA A 268 18.47 -13.46 15.74
C ALA A 268 18.34 -13.32 17.28
N PRO A 269 18.12 -14.44 18.01
CA PRO A 269 18.02 -14.42 19.45
C PRO A 269 19.23 -13.78 20.13
N GLY A 270 18.98 -12.93 21.14
CA GLY A 270 20.01 -12.24 21.91
C GLY A 270 20.60 -10.99 21.25
N THR A 271 20.10 -10.57 20.07
CA THR A 271 20.58 -9.38 19.38
C THR A 271 19.85 -8.10 19.83
N SER A 272 20.47 -6.94 19.61
CA SER A 272 19.84 -5.64 19.87
C SER A 272 18.61 -5.43 18.98
N GLN A 273 18.57 -6.03 17.80
CA GLN A 273 17.43 -5.98 16.90
C GLN A 273 16.23 -6.77 17.45
N GLU A 274 16.46 -7.94 18.06
CA GLU A 274 15.41 -8.69 18.74
C GLU A 274 14.83 -7.88 19.90
N GLN A 275 15.70 -7.27 20.72
CA GLN A 275 15.28 -6.44 21.85
C GLN A 275 14.45 -5.23 21.38
N ALA A 276 14.83 -4.61 20.27
CA ALA A 276 14.07 -3.52 19.67
C ALA A 276 12.70 -4.00 19.16
N GLU A 277 12.62 -5.16 18.51
CA GLU A 277 11.35 -5.74 18.05
C GLU A 277 10.44 -6.09 19.24
N ILE A 278 10.97 -6.73 20.29
CA ILE A 278 10.23 -7.04 21.51
C ILE A 278 9.66 -5.77 22.15
N GLU A 279 10.50 -4.73 22.27
CA GLU A 279 10.07 -3.46 22.85
C GLU A 279 8.98 -2.76 21.99
N CYS A 280 9.12 -2.79 20.66
CA CYS A 280 8.09 -2.28 19.77
C CYS A 280 6.77 -3.04 19.91
N LYS A 281 6.81 -4.37 19.92
CA LYS A 281 5.64 -5.24 20.17
C LYS A 281 4.97 -4.90 21.51
N ARG A 282 5.77 -4.69 22.56
CA ARG A 282 5.28 -4.29 23.88
C ARG A 282 4.57 -2.94 23.86
N GLN A 283 5.13 -1.95 23.14
CA GLN A 283 4.51 -0.62 23.03
C GLN A 283 3.20 -0.68 22.23
N ILE A 284 3.13 -1.45 21.15
CA ILE A 284 1.89 -1.66 20.38
C ILE A 284 0.83 -2.38 21.26
N ALA A 285 1.23 -3.39 22.01
CA ALA A 285 0.33 -4.08 22.94
C ALA A 285 -0.21 -3.15 24.05
N ALA A 286 0.55 -2.12 24.43
CA ALA A 286 0.09 -1.10 25.38
C ALA A 286 -0.90 -0.09 24.79
N ILE A 287 -0.79 0.21 23.48
CA ILE A 287 -1.71 1.11 22.75
C ILE A 287 -3.06 0.41 22.50
N ALA A 288 -3.04 -0.86 22.14
CA ALA A 288 -4.19 -1.60 21.62
C ALA A 288 -5.43 -1.59 22.53
N PRO A 289 -5.36 -1.83 23.87
CA PRO A 289 -6.53 -1.81 24.73
C PRO A 289 -7.25 -0.45 24.76
N ASN A 290 -6.48 0.64 24.76
CA ASN A 290 -7.03 2.00 24.77
C ASN A 290 -7.75 2.36 23.45
N ARG A 291 -7.53 1.58 22.42
CA ARG A 291 -8.11 1.74 21.08
C ARG A 291 -9.10 0.62 20.74
N HIS A 292 -9.39 -0.29 21.65
CA HIS A 292 -10.21 -1.47 21.40
C HIS A 292 -9.74 -2.24 20.17
N ALA A 293 -8.41 -2.48 20.09
CA ALA A 293 -7.78 -3.20 19.01
C ALA A 293 -7.34 -4.59 19.46
N VAL A 294 -7.51 -5.57 18.59
CA VAL A 294 -6.96 -6.93 18.76
C VAL A 294 -5.55 -6.95 18.19
N VAL A 295 -4.60 -7.58 18.90
CA VAL A 295 -3.25 -7.78 18.39
C VAL A 295 -2.99 -9.28 18.22
N ILE A 296 -2.65 -9.67 16.99
CA ILE A 296 -2.32 -11.05 16.61
C ILE A 296 -0.89 -11.09 16.10
N ASP A 297 -0.10 -12.00 16.58
CA ASP A 297 1.30 -12.14 16.20
C ASP A 297 1.56 -13.47 15.47
N TRP A 298 1.70 -13.39 14.12
CA TRP A 298 2.16 -14.47 13.28
C TRP A 298 3.69 -14.49 13.11
N ARG A 299 4.38 -13.43 13.55
CA ARG A 299 5.85 -13.28 13.45
C ARG A 299 6.52 -13.81 14.68
N ILE A 300 6.28 -15.08 14.96
CA ILE A 300 6.90 -15.89 16.00
C ILE A 300 7.59 -17.10 15.37
N ALA A 301 8.57 -17.69 16.06
CA ALA A 301 9.08 -18.99 15.66
C ALA A 301 7.95 -20.03 15.80
N SER A 302 7.57 -20.66 14.70
CA SER A 302 6.42 -21.55 14.61
C SER A 302 6.55 -22.51 13.43
N PRO A 303 5.74 -23.58 13.36
CA PRO A 303 5.75 -24.48 12.21
C PRO A 303 5.49 -23.80 10.86
N ILE A 304 4.89 -22.60 10.87
CA ILE A 304 4.68 -21.81 9.66
C ILE A 304 5.95 -21.07 9.26
N THR A 305 6.57 -20.35 10.21
CA THR A 305 7.71 -19.45 9.92
C THR A 305 9.04 -20.19 9.80
N GLU A 306 9.12 -21.44 10.28
CA GLU A 306 10.28 -22.31 10.17
C GLU A 306 10.27 -23.19 8.91
N ASN A 307 9.15 -23.25 8.18
CA ASN A 307 9.01 -24.14 7.03
C ASN A 307 9.25 -23.40 5.72
N ASP A 308 10.38 -23.68 5.08
CA ASP A 308 10.76 -23.12 3.77
C ASP A 308 9.65 -23.27 2.72
N ALA A 309 8.88 -24.38 2.77
CA ALA A 309 7.82 -24.65 1.80
C ALA A 309 6.66 -23.63 1.83
N ASN A 310 6.58 -22.79 2.85
CA ASN A 310 5.59 -21.73 2.95
C ASN A 310 6.01 -20.42 2.26
N TYR A 311 7.26 -20.32 1.76
CA TYR A 311 7.85 -19.05 1.35
C TYR A 311 8.50 -19.11 -0.03
N TRP A 312 8.48 -18.00 -0.76
CA TRP A 312 9.24 -17.75 -1.98
C TRP A 312 10.64 -17.19 -1.70
N ASP A 313 10.73 -16.41 -0.64
CA ASP A 313 11.95 -15.84 -0.07
C ASP A 313 11.73 -15.59 1.43
N SER A 314 12.70 -15.03 2.14
CA SER A 314 12.59 -14.85 3.58
C SER A 314 11.47 -13.89 4.03
N LEU A 315 10.86 -13.13 3.13
CA LEU A 315 9.79 -12.14 3.45
C LEU A 315 8.43 -12.53 2.88
N HIS A 316 8.40 -13.16 1.71
CA HIS A 316 7.16 -13.34 0.96
C HIS A 316 6.70 -14.79 1.03
N TYR A 317 5.60 -14.98 1.72
CA TYR A 317 4.94 -16.28 1.82
C TYR A 317 4.09 -16.59 0.58
N ARG A 318 3.79 -17.87 0.42
CA ARG A 318 2.97 -18.39 -0.68
C ARG A 318 1.49 -18.10 -0.50
N LEU A 319 0.74 -18.14 -1.59
CA LEU A 319 -0.69 -17.85 -1.59
C LEU A 319 -1.54 -18.76 -0.67
N PRO A 320 -1.29 -20.09 -0.56
CA PRO A 320 -2.02 -20.92 0.39
C PRO A 320 -1.89 -20.46 1.84
N LEU A 321 -0.68 -20.01 2.23
CA LEU A 321 -0.47 -19.45 3.57
C LEU A 321 -1.19 -18.11 3.74
N ALA A 322 -1.20 -17.24 2.71
CA ALA A 322 -1.95 -16.00 2.74
C ALA A 322 -3.46 -16.22 3.01
N GLN A 323 -4.02 -17.21 2.33
CA GLN A 323 -5.43 -17.59 2.50
C GLN A 323 -5.72 -18.14 3.91
N ARG A 324 -4.78 -18.90 4.47
CA ARG A 324 -4.84 -19.39 5.85
C ARG A 324 -4.82 -18.22 6.84
N ILE A 325 -3.85 -17.32 6.70
CA ILE A 325 -3.73 -16.12 7.56
C ILE A 325 -5.02 -15.32 7.55
N ALA A 326 -5.60 -15.06 6.38
CA ALA A 326 -6.84 -14.29 6.26
C ALA A 326 -8.00 -14.95 7.02
N ARG A 327 -8.18 -16.27 6.88
CA ARG A 327 -9.25 -17.01 7.58
C ARG A 327 -9.03 -17.07 9.08
N GLU A 328 -7.84 -17.51 9.51
CA GLU A 328 -7.56 -17.72 10.93
C GLU A 328 -7.43 -16.41 11.71
N THR A 329 -6.91 -15.33 11.10
CA THR A 329 -6.95 -13.98 11.71
C THR A 329 -8.38 -13.54 11.95
N ALA A 330 -9.28 -13.75 10.99
CA ALA A 330 -10.67 -13.38 11.15
C ALA A 330 -11.37 -14.23 12.22
N ASP A 331 -11.11 -15.54 12.28
CA ASP A 331 -11.64 -16.44 13.30
C ASP A 331 -11.11 -16.10 14.70
N ALA A 332 -9.81 -15.81 14.83
CA ALA A 332 -9.21 -15.36 16.07
C ALA A 332 -9.86 -14.09 16.63
N VAL A 333 -10.24 -13.16 15.74
CA VAL A 333 -10.90 -11.90 16.13
C VAL A 333 -12.35 -12.11 16.56
N LEU A 334 -13.11 -12.90 15.80
CA LEU A 334 -14.56 -13.06 16.02
C LEU A 334 -14.87 -14.09 17.12
N ASN A 335 -14.09 -15.17 17.20
CA ASN A 335 -14.37 -16.31 18.07
C ASN A 335 -13.31 -16.46 19.19
N GLY A 336 -12.28 -15.62 19.20
CA GLY A 336 -11.17 -15.75 20.15
C GLY A 336 -10.35 -17.03 19.98
N SER A 337 -10.44 -17.69 18.81
CA SER A 337 -9.81 -18.99 18.56
C SER A 337 -8.29 -18.90 18.59
N PRO A 338 -7.61 -19.69 19.44
CA PRO A 338 -6.15 -19.78 19.38
C PRO A 338 -5.70 -20.62 18.18
N ALA A 339 -4.46 -20.43 17.73
CA ALA A 339 -3.86 -21.31 16.74
C ALA A 339 -3.71 -22.74 17.32
N GLN A 340 -4.30 -23.74 16.67
CA GLN A 340 -4.22 -25.14 17.12
C GLN A 340 -2.80 -25.71 17.02
N ASP A 341 -2.02 -25.24 16.04
CA ASP A 341 -0.65 -25.68 15.78
C ASP A 341 0.40 -24.66 16.27
N GLY A 342 0.01 -23.64 17.03
CA GLY A 342 0.92 -22.61 17.52
C GLY A 342 1.40 -21.63 16.45
N ALA A 343 0.70 -21.54 15.31
CA ALA A 343 1.07 -20.68 14.18
C ALA A 343 1.08 -19.18 14.50
N TYR A 344 0.24 -18.75 15.44
CA TYR A 344 0.14 -17.37 15.90
C TYR A 344 -0.22 -17.29 17.38
N GLN A 345 -0.05 -16.10 17.95
CA GLN A 345 -0.50 -15.77 19.31
C GLN A 345 -1.47 -14.58 19.28
N ILE A 346 -2.52 -14.64 20.11
CA ILE A 346 -3.38 -13.46 20.38
C ILE A 346 -2.74 -12.72 21.55
N VAL A 347 -2.05 -11.62 21.24
CA VAL A 347 -1.30 -10.81 22.23
C VAL A 347 -2.23 -9.92 23.05
N VAL A 348 -3.25 -9.34 22.37
CA VAL A 348 -4.28 -8.50 23.00
C VAL A 348 -5.65 -8.88 22.44
N ARG A 349 -6.63 -9.08 23.32
CA ARG A 349 -8.04 -9.28 22.95
C ARG A 349 -8.79 -7.95 23.04
N ALA A 350 -9.87 -7.80 22.28
CA ALA A 350 -10.75 -6.64 22.43
C ALA A 350 -11.39 -6.64 23.83
N ALA A 351 -11.50 -5.47 24.45
CA ALA A 351 -12.22 -5.34 25.71
C ALA A 351 -13.71 -5.62 25.49
N GLY A 352 -14.21 -6.74 26.00
CA GLY A 352 -15.59 -7.21 25.84
C GLY A 352 -15.73 -8.71 25.71
N ASP A 353 -14.68 -9.40 25.31
CA ASP A 353 -14.64 -10.87 25.16
C ASP A 353 -13.95 -11.54 26.34
N ALA A 354 -14.38 -11.26 27.56
CA ALA A 354 -14.15 -12.19 28.66
C ALA A 354 -15.21 -13.30 28.56
N PRO A 355 -14.83 -14.60 28.67
CA PRO A 355 -15.75 -15.73 28.60
C PRO A 355 -16.81 -15.71 29.70
#